data_3504b1ddcbc32851b7d78465285241ff
#
_entry.id   3504b1ddcbc32851b7d78465285241ff
#
_cell.length_a   1.000
_cell.length_b   1.000
_cell.length_c   1.000
_cell.angle_alpha   90.00
_cell.angle_beta   90.00
_cell.angle_gamma   90.00
#
_symmetry.space_group_name_H-M   'P 1'
#
loop_
_entity.id
_entity.type
_entity.pdbx_description
1 polymer ?
#
loop_
_entity_poly.entity_id
_entity_poly.type
_entity_poly.pdbx_seq_one_letter_code
_entity_poly.pdbx_strand_id
1 'polypeptide(L)'
;MHIPDGMLSPAVSIASGIGSVGVIAYALSWVKRFFDQRRIVLMAVLGALIFAFQMLNFPVGPGTSGHFMGSALASIMLGPWSAVVLMTAVLAIQAFVLHDGGVVALGANVLNIAIIGPFIGYAVYRAVLHIRDTRAMHLVAGFCAGWMATVVPALVAALQLWLSGRANLGLVAGAMGLWHALIGIAEGVITAGFIGYLLSVRPDLVDAERPIERHTMRSVLLTLGAVALVVLALSAVASTRPDGLEFVWGTVLGYE
;
A
#
# COMPACT_ATOMS: atom_id res chain seq x y z
N MET A 1 7.72 0.57 -5.46
CA MET A 1 7.88 2.02 -5.18
C MET A 1 8.73 2.26 -3.92
N HIS A 2 9.50 1.28 -3.48
CA HIS A 2 10.42 1.46 -2.36
C HIS A 2 11.63 2.31 -2.82
N ILE A 3 11.92 3.41 -2.10
CA ILE A 3 13.06 4.28 -2.41
C ILE A 3 14.32 3.63 -1.83
N PRO A 4 15.32 3.28 -2.67
CA PRO A 4 16.60 2.76 -2.20
C PRO A 4 17.44 3.84 -1.52
N ASP A 5 18.48 3.44 -0.80
CA ASP A 5 19.46 4.36 -0.24
C ASP A 5 20.25 5.08 -1.36
N GLY A 6 20.59 6.35 -1.12
CA GLY A 6 21.32 7.19 -2.08
C GLY A 6 20.45 8.01 -3.04
N MET A 7 19.17 7.67 -3.24
CA MET A 7 18.29 8.47 -4.11
C MET A 7 17.89 9.81 -3.50
N LEU A 8 17.71 9.89 -2.18
CA LEU A 8 17.33 11.12 -1.49
C LEU A 8 18.55 11.81 -0.87
N SER A 9 18.49 13.14 -0.78
CA SER A 9 19.45 13.89 0.01
C SER A 9 19.29 13.60 1.51
N PRO A 10 20.36 13.71 2.31
CA PRO A 10 20.28 13.50 3.75
C PRO A 10 19.22 14.39 4.44
N ALA A 11 19.08 15.63 3.99
CA ALA A 11 18.09 16.55 4.53
C ALA A 11 16.65 16.08 4.32
N VAL A 12 16.31 15.58 3.11
CA VAL A 12 14.98 15.06 2.79
C VAL A 12 14.72 13.75 3.53
N SER A 13 15.72 12.85 3.62
CA SER A 13 15.60 11.60 4.37
C SER A 13 15.33 11.86 5.85
N ILE A 14 16.09 12.76 6.48
CA ILE A 14 15.93 13.12 7.90
C ILE A 14 14.58 13.79 8.14
N ALA A 15 14.18 14.76 7.31
CA ALA A 15 12.89 15.44 7.47
C ALA A 15 11.71 14.46 7.34
N SER A 16 11.75 13.59 6.34
CA SER A 16 10.74 12.53 6.16
C SER A 16 10.74 11.56 7.35
N GLY A 17 11.92 11.19 7.87
CA GLY A 17 12.06 10.32 9.03
C GLY A 17 11.46 10.92 10.30
N ILE A 18 11.77 12.18 10.60
CA ILE A 18 11.22 12.89 11.77
C ILE A 18 9.68 12.95 11.68
N GLY A 19 9.15 13.34 10.52
CA GLY A 19 7.70 13.38 10.29
C GLY A 19 7.04 12.01 10.48
N SER A 20 7.65 10.97 9.92
CA SER A 20 7.15 9.60 10.03
C SER A 20 7.15 9.09 11.48
N VAL A 21 8.22 9.32 12.23
CA VAL A 21 8.32 8.93 13.65
C VAL A 21 7.21 9.57 14.47
N GLY A 22 6.93 10.86 14.27
CA GLY A 22 5.85 11.56 14.97
C GLY A 22 4.47 10.93 14.69
N VAL A 23 4.18 10.64 13.43
CA VAL A 23 2.91 10.00 13.03
C VAL A 23 2.81 8.57 13.56
N ILE A 24 3.90 7.77 13.49
CA ILE A 24 3.94 6.40 14.03
C ILE A 24 3.69 6.42 15.54
N ALA A 25 4.34 7.32 16.29
CA ALA A 25 4.16 7.44 17.73
C ALA A 25 2.71 7.75 18.09
N TYR A 26 2.06 8.65 17.34
CA TYR A 26 0.65 8.93 17.50
C TYR A 26 -0.23 7.71 17.16
N ALA A 27 0.03 7.05 16.03
CA ALA A 27 -0.70 5.86 15.59
C ALA A 27 -0.62 4.73 16.63
N LEU A 28 0.57 4.48 17.19
CA LEU A 28 0.77 3.50 18.25
C LEU A 28 -0.02 3.87 19.52
N SER A 29 -0.03 5.16 19.90
CA SER A 29 -0.80 5.63 21.04
C SER A 29 -2.31 5.46 20.82
N TRP A 30 -2.78 5.69 19.60
CA TRP A 30 -4.17 5.51 19.22
C TRP A 30 -4.57 4.04 19.23
N VAL A 31 -3.76 3.17 18.60
CA VAL A 31 -4.01 1.71 18.55
C VAL A 31 -4.06 1.12 19.96
N LYS A 32 -3.16 1.52 20.88
CA LYS A 32 -3.17 1.05 22.27
C LYS A 32 -4.48 1.31 23.01
N ARG A 33 -5.19 2.38 22.69
CA ARG A 33 -6.49 2.74 23.33
C ARG A 33 -7.64 1.83 22.88
N PHE A 34 -7.55 1.30 21.66
CA PHE A 34 -8.60 0.49 21.02
C PHE A 34 -8.13 -0.95 20.76
N PHE A 35 -7.15 -1.41 21.56
CA PHE A 35 -6.48 -2.68 21.39
C PHE A 35 -7.46 -3.81 21.75
N ASP A 36 -7.85 -4.59 20.74
CA ASP A 36 -8.67 -5.78 20.89
C ASP A 36 -7.93 -6.96 20.27
N GLN A 37 -7.99 -8.12 20.94
CA GLN A 37 -7.31 -9.35 20.50
C GLN A 37 -7.68 -9.74 19.05
N ARG A 38 -8.94 -9.50 18.66
CA ARG A 38 -9.42 -9.76 17.31
C ARG A 38 -8.73 -8.87 16.27
N ARG A 39 -8.55 -7.58 16.58
CA ARG A 39 -7.85 -6.63 15.69
C ARG A 39 -6.39 -7.00 15.50
N ILE A 40 -5.71 -7.51 16.54
CA ILE A 40 -4.32 -7.97 16.43
C ILE A 40 -4.22 -9.11 15.42
N VAL A 41 -5.08 -10.12 15.56
CA VAL A 41 -5.11 -11.26 14.64
C VAL A 41 -5.39 -10.80 13.21
N LEU A 42 -6.37 -9.90 13.02
CA LEU A 42 -6.69 -9.35 11.71
C LEU A 42 -5.51 -8.55 11.12
N MET A 43 -4.84 -7.72 11.94
CA MET A 43 -3.64 -7.00 11.52
C MET A 43 -2.52 -7.96 11.12
N ALA A 44 -2.27 -9.00 11.89
CA ALA A 44 -1.22 -9.99 11.59
C ALA A 44 -1.49 -10.74 10.27
N VAL A 45 -2.72 -11.21 10.08
CA VAL A 45 -3.12 -11.92 8.85
C VAL A 45 -3.06 -11.00 7.64
N LEU A 46 -3.60 -9.79 7.76
CA LEU A 46 -3.59 -8.82 6.67
C LEU A 46 -2.18 -8.33 6.35
N GLY A 47 -1.34 -8.15 7.38
CA GLY A 47 0.07 -7.79 7.20
C GLY A 47 0.87 -8.85 6.47
N ALA A 48 0.70 -10.12 6.85
CA ALA A 48 1.34 -11.24 6.17
C ALA A 48 0.87 -11.36 4.70
N LEU A 49 -0.42 -11.14 4.46
CA LEU A 49 -0.99 -11.13 3.12
C LEU A 49 -0.41 -10.00 2.26
N ILE A 50 -0.44 -8.76 2.75
CA ILE A 50 0.10 -7.60 2.04
C ILE A 50 1.59 -7.80 1.78
N PHE A 51 2.35 -8.25 2.79
CA PHE A 51 3.78 -8.56 2.63
C PHE A 51 4.02 -9.56 1.49
N ALA A 52 3.26 -10.66 1.44
CA ALA A 52 3.39 -11.65 0.38
C ALA A 52 3.06 -11.09 -1.01
N PHE A 53 2.02 -10.26 -1.12
CA PHE A 53 1.66 -9.62 -2.38
C PHE A 53 2.68 -8.55 -2.82
N GLN A 54 3.29 -7.85 -1.89
CA GLN A 54 4.34 -6.86 -2.20
C GLN A 54 5.62 -7.51 -2.75
N MET A 55 5.86 -8.77 -2.43
CA MET A 55 7.00 -9.53 -2.99
C MET A 55 6.77 -9.98 -4.45
N LEU A 56 5.57 -9.81 -4.98
CA LEU A 56 5.21 -10.23 -6.33
C LEU A 56 5.13 -9.03 -7.28
N ASN A 57 6.12 -8.89 -8.14
CA ASN A 57 6.10 -7.91 -9.22
C ASN A 57 5.34 -8.47 -10.42
N PHE A 58 4.43 -7.69 -10.99
CA PHE A 58 3.71 -8.02 -12.22
C PHE A 58 4.08 -7.03 -13.34
N PRO A 59 4.14 -7.48 -14.60
CA PRO A 59 4.46 -6.60 -15.72
C PRO A 59 3.34 -5.58 -15.93
N VAL A 60 3.69 -4.28 -16.02
CA VAL A 60 2.72 -3.19 -16.22
C VAL A 60 2.84 -2.58 -17.61
N GLY A 61 4.06 -2.60 -18.18
CA GLY A 61 4.34 -2.03 -19.48
C GLY A 61 5.71 -2.46 -20.03
N PRO A 62 6.11 -1.92 -21.18
CA PRO A 62 7.42 -2.19 -21.73
C PRO A 62 8.54 -1.77 -20.77
N GLY A 63 9.33 -2.74 -20.30
CA GLY A 63 10.49 -2.48 -19.45
C GLY A 63 10.22 -2.25 -17.96
N THR A 64 8.98 -2.19 -17.51
CA THR A 64 8.65 -1.91 -16.10
C THR A 64 7.68 -2.91 -15.51
N SER A 65 7.72 -3.02 -14.20
CA SER A 65 6.81 -3.83 -13.38
C SER A 65 6.21 -2.97 -12.25
N GLY A 66 5.26 -3.53 -11.56
CA GLY A 66 4.68 -2.98 -10.34
C GLY A 66 4.34 -4.09 -9.37
N HIS A 67 4.21 -3.75 -8.12
CA HIS A 67 3.75 -4.66 -7.07
C HIS A 67 2.52 -4.07 -6.38
N PHE A 68 1.75 -4.93 -5.75
CA PHE A 68 0.62 -4.52 -4.92
C PHE A 68 1.12 -3.75 -3.70
N MET A 69 0.55 -2.59 -3.39
CA MET A 69 0.93 -1.79 -2.23
C MET A 69 0.13 -2.13 -0.97
N GLY A 70 -1.16 -2.37 -1.13
CA GLY A 70 -2.04 -2.79 -0.05
C GLY A 70 -2.44 -1.70 0.94
N SER A 71 -1.93 -0.48 0.80
CA SER A 71 -2.16 0.63 1.74
C SER A 71 -3.64 0.98 1.87
N ALA A 72 -4.36 1.05 0.75
CA ALA A 72 -5.80 1.29 0.74
C ALA A 72 -6.56 0.13 1.40
N LEU A 73 -6.26 -1.11 1.04
CA LEU A 73 -6.89 -2.29 1.63
C LEU A 73 -6.69 -2.33 3.14
N ALA A 74 -5.47 -2.10 3.63
CA ALA A 74 -5.17 -2.04 5.05
C ALA A 74 -6.03 -0.99 5.77
N SER A 75 -6.15 0.22 5.20
CA SER A 75 -6.87 1.31 5.82
C SER A 75 -8.40 1.14 5.78
N ILE A 76 -8.94 0.53 4.73
CA ILE A 76 -10.37 0.22 4.62
C ILE A 76 -10.78 -0.80 5.68
N MET A 77 -9.95 -1.83 5.91
CA MET A 77 -10.27 -2.90 6.85
C MET A 77 -9.98 -2.56 8.32
N LEU A 78 -8.93 -1.80 8.59
CA LEU A 78 -8.42 -1.58 9.96
C LEU A 78 -8.62 -0.14 10.45
N GLY A 79 -8.97 0.77 9.56
CA GLY A 79 -8.85 2.21 9.77
C GLY A 79 -7.42 2.72 9.54
N PRO A 80 -7.25 4.03 9.27
CA PRO A 80 -5.97 4.59 8.82
C PRO A 80 -4.87 4.46 9.87
N TRP A 81 -5.13 4.65 11.15
CA TRP A 81 -4.11 4.58 12.20
C TRP A 81 -3.56 3.17 12.42
N SER A 82 -4.41 2.15 12.39
CA SER A 82 -3.96 0.75 12.47
C SER A 82 -3.19 0.34 11.21
N ALA A 83 -3.61 0.85 10.04
CA ALA A 83 -2.91 0.63 8.79
C ALA A 83 -1.50 1.25 8.79
N VAL A 84 -1.32 2.45 9.38
CA VAL A 84 0.01 3.05 9.57
C VAL A 84 0.94 2.11 10.34
N VAL A 85 0.48 1.57 11.47
CA VAL A 85 1.29 0.65 12.29
C VAL A 85 1.64 -0.62 11.52
N LEU A 86 0.64 -1.23 10.88
CA LEU A 86 0.81 -2.45 10.10
C LEU A 86 1.79 -2.25 8.95
N MET A 87 1.57 -1.23 8.11
CA MET A 87 2.40 -0.96 6.94
C MET A 87 3.82 -0.56 7.33
N THR A 88 4.00 0.16 8.44
CA THR A 88 5.34 0.46 8.97
C THR A 88 6.09 -0.81 9.34
N ALA A 89 5.43 -1.77 9.98
CA ALA A 89 6.05 -3.06 10.32
C ALA A 89 6.44 -3.85 9.05
N VAL A 90 5.57 -3.89 8.04
CA VAL A 90 5.86 -4.52 6.74
C VAL A 90 7.10 -3.90 6.11
N LEU A 91 7.13 -2.56 5.95
CA LEU A 91 8.26 -1.84 5.34
C LEU A 91 9.56 -2.00 6.14
N ALA A 92 9.49 -2.05 7.48
CA ALA A 92 10.67 -2.29 8.30
C ALA A 92 11.25 -3.69 8.04
N ILE A 93 10.41 -4.73 7.96
CA ILE A 93 10.88 -6.08 7.63
C ILE A 93 11.50 -6.10 6.22
N GLN A 94 10.87 -5.45 5.24
CA GLN A 94 11.39 -5.38 3.88
C GLN A 94 12.76 -4.69 3.82
N ALA A 95 12.92 -3.54 4.48
CA ALA A 95 14.18 -2.80 4.46
C ALA A 95 15.30 -3.52 5.23
N PHE A 96 15.03 -4.03 6.43
CA PHE A 96 16.08 -4.61 7.29
C PHE A 96 16.41 -6.08 6.99
N VAL A 97 15.43 -6.85 6.52
CA VAL A 97 15.61 -8.30 6.31
C VAL A 97 15.80 -8.64 4.84
N LEU A 98 15.02 -8.01 3.96
CA LEU A 98 15.03 -8.33 2.53
C LEU A 98 15.84 -7.34 1.68
N HIS A 99 16.26 -6.21 2.28
CA HIS A 99 16.93 -5.12 1.58
C HIS A 99 16.08 -4.55 0.41
N ASP A 100 14.76 -4.65 0.53
CA ASP A 100 13.80 -4.04 -0.38
C ASP A 100 13.42 -2.65 0.15
N GLY A 101 13.98 -1.62 -0.47
CA GLY A 101 13.99 -0.25 0.02
C GLY A 101 15.18 0.08 0.95
N GLY A 102 15.58 1.36 0.95
CA GLY A 102 16.72 1.84 1.73
C GLY A 102 16.42 1.96 3.22
N VAL A 103 17.41 1.62 4.06
CA VAL A 103 17.33 1.82 5.52
C VAL A 103 17.38 3.31 5.86
N VAL A 104 18.22 4.10 5.17
CA VAL A 104 18.29 5.55 5.33
C VAL A 104 17.06 6.23 4.74
N ALA A 105 16.49 5.65 3.68
CA ALA A 105 15.26 6.11 3.04
C ALA A 105 13.98 5.58 3.73
N LEU A 106 14.08 4.73 4.77
CA LEU A 106 12.93 4.08 5.41
C LEU A 106 11.89 5.10 5.89
N GLY A 107 12.33 6.25 6.43
CA GLY A 107 11.41 7.31 6.85
C GLY A 107 10.58 7.89 5.71
N ALA A 108 11.16 8.05 4.51
CA ALA A 108 10.45 8.49 3.32
C ALA A 108 9.52 7.39 2.79
N ASN A 109 9.95 6.14 2.78
CA ASN A 109 9.12 5.00 2.40
C ASN A 109 7.90 4.86 3.33
N VAL A 110 8.10 4.99 4.65
CA VAL A 110 7.01 5.01 5.63
C VAL A 110 6.07 6.18 5.40
N LEU A 111 6.59 7.40 5.17
CA LEU A 111 5.77 8.57 4.89
C LEU A 111 4.86 8.32 3.67
N ASN A 112 5.43 7.82 2.59
CA ASN A 112 4.72 7.63 1.33
C ASN A 112 3.74 6.44 1.41
N ILE A 113 4.22 5.26 1.79
CA ILE A 113 3.48 4.00 1.68
C ILE A 113 2.65 3.70 2.93
N ALA A 114 3.20 3.95 4.13
CA ALA A 114 2.54 3.61 5.39
C ALA A 114 1.69 4.74 5.98
N ILE A 115 1.90 5.99 5.56
CA ILE A 115 1.13 7.13 6.08
C ILE A 115 0.23 7.70 4.98
N ILE A 116 0.80 8.29 3.93
CA ILE A 116 0.01 8.96 2.89
C ILE A 116 -0.92 7.97 2.18
N GLY A 117 -0.41 6.80 1.78
CA GLY A 117 -1.20 5.77 1.11
C GLY A 117 -2.47 5.39 1.88
N PRO A 118 -2.39 4.96 3.16
CA PRO A 118 -3.56 4.63 3.96
C PRO A 118 -4.54 5.78 4.15
N PHE A 119 -4.06 7.00 4.44
CA PHE A 119 -4.95 8.15 4.66
C PHE A 119 -5.69 8.55 3.38
N ILE A 120 -4.99 8.60 2.24
CA ILE A 120 -5.60 8.89 0.93
C ILE A 120 -6.60 7.78 0.56
N GLY A 121 -6.20 6.51 0.67
CA GLY A 121 -7.07 5.39 0.36
C GLY A 121 -8.36 5.41 1.20
N TYR A 122 -8.24 5.61 2.50
CA TYR A 122 -9.39 5.69 3.39
C TYR A 122 -10.29 6.90 3.08
N ALA A 123 -9.70 8.07 2.87
CA ALA A 123 -10.44 9.30 2.57
C ALA A 123 -11.24 9.16 1.27
N VAL A 124 -10.61 8.64 0.21
CA VAL A 124 -11.28 8.40 -1.09
C VAL A 124 -12.40 7.38 -0.95
N TYR A 125 -12.13 6.25 -0.26
CA TYR A 125 -13.14 5.22 -0.02
C TYR A 125 -14.38 5.79 0.69
N ARG A 126 -14.18 6.52 1.77
CA ARG A 126 -15.27 7.15 2.53
C ARG A 126 -16.00 8.23 1.74
N ALA A 127 -15.28 9.03 0.96
CA ALA A 127 -15.87 10.06 0.11
C ALA A 127 -16.81 9.48 -0.96
N VAL A 128 -16.40 8.38 -1.60
CA VAL A 128 -17.25 7.70 -2.61
C VAL A 128 -18.49 7.10 -1.96
N LEU A 129 -18.36 6.44 -0.80
CA LEU A 129 -19.50 5.86 -0.09
C LEU A 129 -20.44 6.92 0.51
N HIS A 130 -19.95 8.12 0.80
CA HIS A 130 -20.80 9.23 1.22
C HIS A 130 -21.81 9.63 0.15
N ILE A 131 -21.50 9.42 -1.15
CA ILE A 131 -22.43 9.70 -2.26
C ILE A 131 -23.56 8.66 -2.25
N ARG A 132 -23.23 7.39 -2.13
CA ARG A 132 -24.18 6.29 -2.07
C ARG A 132 -23.55 5.04 -1.49
N ASP A 133 -24.16 4.46 -0.47
CA ASP A 133 -23.70 3.21 0.13
C ASP A 133 -24.45 2.03 -0.48
N THR A 134 -23.84 1.39 -1.47
CA THR A 134 -24.32 0.16 -2.11
C THR A 134 -23.16 -0.76 -2.41
N ARG A 135 -23.44 -2.06 -2.56
CA ARG A 135 -22.40 -3.04 -2.90
C ARG A 135 -21.57 -2.63 -4.14
N ALA A 136 -22.21 -2.12 -5.17
CA ALA A 136 -21.52 -1.62 -6.37
C ALA A 136 -20.60 -0.43 -6.05
N MET A 137 -21.05 0.48 -5.19
CA MET A 137 -20.24 1.63 -4.79
C MET A 137 -19.07 1.25 -3.91
N HIS A 138 -19.15 0.19 -3.10
CA HIS A 138 -18.00 -0.35 -2.39
C HIS A 138 -16.90 -0.82 -3.36
N LEU A 139 -17.26 -1.43 -4.50
CA LEU A 139 -16.30 -1.84 -5.53
C LEU A 139 -15.66 -0.62 -6.20
N VAL A 140 -16.46 0.37 -6.58
CA VAL A 140 -15.96 1.63 -7.16
C VAL A 140 -15.07 2.36 -6.17
N ALA A 141 -15.50 2.46 -4.90
CA ALA A 141 -14.73 3.08 -3.83
C ALA A 141 -13.39 2.38 -3.60
N GLY A 142 -13.39 1.04 -3.60
CA GLY A 142 -12.18 0.23 -3.46
C GLY A 142 -11.21 0.44 -4.61
N PHE A 143 -11.72 0.48 -5.85
CA PHE A 143 -10.90 0.78 -7.03
C PHE A 143 -10.28 2.18 -6.94
N CYS A 144 -11.08 3.21 -6.71
CA CYS A 144 -10.60 4.59 -6.61
C CYS A 144 -9.62 4.76 -5.46
N ALA A 145 -9.88 4.13 -4.31
CA ALA A 145 -9.00 4.17 -3.14
C ALA A 145 -7.64 3.53 -3.43
N GLY A 146 -7.60 2.33 -4.03
CA GLY A 146 -6.37 1.66 -4.42
C GLY A 146 -5.58 2.48 -5.43
N TRP A 147 -6.26 2.98 -6.46
CA TRP A 147 -5.65 3.81 -7.49
C TRP A 147 -5.02 5.09 -6.92
N MET A 148 -5.76 5.83 -6.12
CA MET A 148 -5.26 7.08 -5.52
C MET A 148 -4.17 6.83 -4.47
N ALA A 149 -4.27 5.76 -3.69
CA ALA A 149 -3.26 5.37 -2.71
C ALA A 149 -1.94 4.92 -3.36
N THR A 150 -1.91 4.68 -4.66
CA THR A 150 -0.69 4.40 -5.44
C THR A 150 -0.16 5.67 -6.10
N VAL A 151 -1.02 6.45 -6.74
CA VAL A 151 -0.61 7.63 -7.50
C VAL A 151 -0.12 8.77 -6.61
N VAL A 152 -0.84 9.08 -5.52
CA VAL A 152 -0.48 10.22 -4.66
C VAL A 152 0.87 10.01 -3.97
N PRO A 153 1.17 8.85 -3.33
CA PRO A 153 2.50 8.60 -2.79
C PRO A 153 3.62 8.66 -3.83
N ALA A 154 3.36 8.23 -5.06
CA ALA A 154 4.34 8.31 -6.15
C ALA A 154 4.66 9.77 -6.53
N LEU A 155 3.67 10.65 -6.54
CA LEU A 155 3.89 12.08 -6.76
C LEU A 155 4.63 12.72 -5.59
N VAL A 156 4.39 12.27 -4.35
CA VAL A 156 5.17 12.72 -3.19
C VAL A 156 6.63 12.23 -3.28
N ALA A 157 6.86 11.00 -3.73
CA ALA A 157 8.22 10.52 -3.99
C ALA A 157 8.91 11.34 -5.09
N ALA A 158 8.21 11.73 -6.14
CA ALA A 158 8.72 12.63 -7.16
C ALA A 158 9.09 14.01 -6.59
N LEU A 159 8.27 14.56 -5.69
CA LEU A 159 8.57 15.79 -4.97
C LEU A 159 9.82 15.64 -4.09
N GLN A 160 9.98 14.52 -3.39
CA GLN A 160 11.16 14.23 -2.56
C GLN A 160 12.44 14.14 -3.41
N LEU A 161 12.38 13.52 -4.60
CA LEU A 161 13.50 13.48 -5.55
C LEU A 161 13.88 14.87 -6.07
N TRP A 162 12.90 15.71 -6.39
CA TRP A 162 13.13 17.09 -6.78
C TRP A 162 13.75 17.92 -5.65
N LEU A 163 13.21 17.84 -4.43
CA LEU A 163 13.75 18.51 -3.25
C LEU A 163 15.17 18.04 -2.89
N SER A 164 15.52 16.82 -3.28
CA SER A 164 16.87 16.26 -3.15
C SER A 164 17.83 16.74 -4.24
N GLY A 165 17.38 17.56 -5.20
CA GLY A 165 18.19 18.05 -6.32
C GLY A 165 18.54 16.95 -7.34
N ARG A 166 17.78 15.82 -7.34
CA ARG A 166 18.07 14.66 -8.19
C ARG A 166 17.37 14.72 -9.55
N ALA A 167 16.29 15.49 -9.70
CA ALA A 167 15.51 15.51 -10.93
C ALA A 167 14.78 16.83 -11.13
N ASN A 168 14.44 17.15 -12.40
CA ASN A 168 13.48 18.21 -12.71
C ASN A 168 12.07 17.77 -12.29
N LEU A 169 11.34 18.62 -11.57
CA LEU A 169 10.02 18.29 -11.03
C LEU A 169 9.02 17.89 -12.13
N GLY A 170 8.94 18.62 -13.22
CA GLY A 170 8.01 18.33 -14.31
C GLY A 170 8.26 16.96 -14.94
N LEU A 171 9.54 16.63 -15.17
CA LEU A 171 9.93 15.35 -15.75
C LEU A 171 9.64 14.20 -14.79
N VAL A 172 10.11 14.28 -13.53
CA VAL A 172 9.95 13.16 -12.59
C VAL A 172 8.49 12.99 -12.15
N ALA A 173 7.74 14.07 -11.93
CA ALA A 173 6.32 13.98 -11.58
C ALA A 173 5.49 13.43 -12.75
N GLY A 174 5.79 13.84 -13.99
CA GLY A 174 5.13 13.28 -15.18
C GLY A 174 5.40 11.78 -15.34
N ALA A 175 6.65 11.36 -15.21
CA ALA A 175 7.02 9.94 -15.33
C ALA A 175 6.46 9.09 -14.18
N MET A 176 6.65 9.52 -12.92
CA MET A 176 6.11 8.83 -11.76
C MET A 176 4.57 8.77 -11.79
N GLY A 177 3.92 9.87 -12.17
CA GLY A 177 2.46 9.93 -12.29
C GLY A 177 1.94 8.97 -13.36
N LEU A 178 2.54 8.93 -14.54
CA LEU A 178 2.14 8.04 -15.63
C LEU A 178 2.27 6.56 -15.24
N TRP A 179 3.47 6.16 -14.81
CA TRP A 179 3.70 4.74 -14.49
C TRP A 179 2.89 4.28 -13.29
N HIS A 180 2.76 5.11 -12.25
CA HIS A 180 1.97 4.74 -11.08
C HIS A 180 0.46 4.86 -11.31
N ALA A 181 -0.01 5.64 -12.30
CA ALA A 181 -1.39 5.58 -12.74
C ALA A 181 -1.72 4.22 -13.40
N LEU A 182 -0.79 3.66 -14.19
CA LEU A 182 -0.95 2.32 -14.77
C LEU A 182 -0.87 1.21 -13.70
N ILE A 183 0.12 1.27 -12.79
CA ILE A 183 0.24 0.35 -11.64
C ILE A 183 -1.01 0.44 -10.76
N GLY A 184 -1.51 1.65 -10.53
CA GLY A 184 -2.70 1.93 -9.75
C GLY A 184 -3.98 1.28 -10.30
N ILE A 185 -4.08 1.05 -11.62
CA ILE A 185 -5.21 0.30 -12.18
C ILE A 185 -5.23 -1.13 -11.62
N ALA A 186 -4.09 -1.81 -11.62
CA ALA A 186 -3.99 -3.15 -11.03
C ALA A 186 -4.26 -3.13 -9.51
N GLU A 187 -3.69 -2.17 -8.78
CA GLU A 187 -3.96 -1.96 -7.35
C GLU A 187 -5.46 -1.75 -7.08
N GLY A 188 -6.11 -0.90 -7.88
CA GLY A 188 -7.55 -0.63 -7.78
C GLY A 188 -8.39 -1.88 -8.03
N VAL A 189 -8.07 -2.65 -9.07
CA VAL A 189 -8.77 -3.91 -9.40
C VAL A 189 -8.61 -4.94 -8.29
N ILE A 190 -7.39 -5.14 -7.78
CA ILE A 190 -7.11 -6.08 -6.68
C ILE A 190 -7.86 -5.64 -5.42
N THR A 191 -7.79 -4.37 -5.06
CA THR A 191 -8.47 -3.82 -3.88
C THR A 191 -10.00 -3.97 -4.00
N ALA A 192 -10.59 -3.62 -5.15
CA ALA A 192 -12.01 -3.78 -5.40
C ALA A 192 -12.45 -5.25 -5.36
N GLY A 193 -11.67 -6.14 -5.97
CA GLY A 193 -11.91 -7.59 -5.95
C GLY A 193 -11.89 -8.15 -4.53
N PHE A 194 -10.92 -7.74 -3.72
CA PHE A 194 -10.81 -8.15 -2.33
C PHE A 194 -12.01 -7.68 -1.49
N ILE A 195 -12.40 -6.41 -1.64
CA ILE A 195 -13.59 -5.85 -0.98
C ILE A 195 -14.84 -6.59 -1.44
N GLY A 196 -15.00 -6.84 -2.74
CA GLY A 196 -16.13 -7.58 -3.29
C GLY A 196 -16.24 -9.01 -2.74
N TYR A 197 -15.10 -9.69 -2.60
CA TYR A 197 -15.02 -11.01 -1.97
C TYR A 197 -15.41 -10.93 -0.48
N LEU A 198 -14.84 -10.00 0.27
CA LEU A 198 -15.16 -9.81 1.69
C LEU A 198 -16.63 -9.49 1.91
N LEU A 199 -17.23 -8.63 1.10
CA LEU A 199 -18.67 -8.33 1.17
C LEU A 199 -19.55 -9.56 0.92
N SER A 200 -19.02 -10.60 0.27
CA SER A 200 -19.74 -11.86 0.03
C SER A 200 -19.58 -12.87 1.16
N VAL A 201 -18.39 -12.91 1.80
CA VAL A 201 -18.00 -13.94 2.75
C VAL A 201 -17.93 -13.40 4.18
N ARG A 202 -17.45 -12.17 4.35
CA ARG A 202 -17.20 -11.52 5.64
C ARG A 202 -17.52 -10.01 5.58
N PRO A 203 -18.79 -9.64 5.36
CA PRO A 203 -19.18 -8.24 5.26
C PRO A 203 -18.86 -7.43 6.54
N ASP A 204 -18.80 -8.08 7.69
CA ASP A 204 -18.43 -7.49 8.98
C ASP A 204 -16.98 -6.94 9.04
N LEU A 205 -16.12 -7.31 8.09
CA LEU A 205 -14.75 -6.79 7.98
C LEU A 205 -14.66 -5.51 7.15
N VAL A 206 -15.67 -5.22 6.34
CA VAL A 206 -15.74 -4.04 5.47
C VAL A 206 -16.71 -3.01 6.04
N ASP A 207 -17.81 -3.48 6.64
CA ASP A 207 -18.87 -2.67 7.23
C ASP A 207 -18.94 -2.99 8.74
N ALA A 208 -18.30 -2.13 9.53
CA ALA A 208 -18.21 -2.32 10.99
C ALA A 208 -19.55 -2.23 11.74
N GLU A 209 -20.62 -1.76 11.07
CA GLU A 209 -21.96 -1.66 11.64
C GLU A 209 -22.77 -2.96 11.52
N ARG A 210 -22.28 -3.91 10.71
CA ARG A 210 -22.96 -5.21 10.56
C ARG A 210 -22.66 -6.15 11.72
N PRO A 211 -23.67 -6.90 12.19
CA PRO A 211 -23.48 -7.92 13.22
C PRO A 211 -22.46 -8.96 12.78
N ILE A 212 -21.62 -9.37 13.73
CA ILE A 212 -20.59 -10.37 13.49
C ILE A 212 -21.25 -11.75 13.38
N GLU A 213 -21.27 -12.32 12.18
CA GLU A 213 -21.60 -13.74 12.04
C GLU A 213 -20.47 -14.60 12.62
N ARG A 214 -20.85 -15.61 13.42
CA ARG A 214 -19.90 -16.61 13.95
C ARG A 214 -19.44 -17.51 12.81
N HIS A 215 -18.27 -17.21 12.25
CA HIS A 215 -17.68 -18.04 11.21
C HIS A 215 -16.97 -19.25 11.84
N THR A 216 -17.14 -20.40 11.21
CA THR A 216 -16.46 -21.64 11.61
C THR A 216 -14.98 -21.58 11.18
N MET A 217 -14.10 -22.30 11.89
CA MET A 217 -12.68 -22.46 11.50
C MET A 217 -12.53 -22.87 10.03
N ARG A 218 -13.50 -23.60 9.49
CA ARG A 218 -13.53 -24.01 8.07
C ARG A 218 -13.57 -22.81 7.12
N SER A 219 -14.37 -21.76 7.40
CA SER A 219 -14.42 -20.57 6.54
C SER A 219 -13.09 -19.77 6.57
N VAL A 220 -12.44 -19.71 7.72
CA VAL A 220 -11.12 -19.06 7.86
C VAL A 220 -10.07 -19.84 7.05
N LEU A 221 -10.03 -21.15 7.16
CA LEU A 221 -9.09 -21.99 6.41
C LEU A 221 -9.34 -21.94 4.91
N LEU A 222 -10.61 -21.92 4.46
CA LEU A 222 -10.95 -21.75 3.04
C LEU A 222 -10.50 -20.39 2.51
N THR A 223 -10.67 -19.31 3.28
CA THR A 223 -10.22 -17.97 2.91
C THR A 223 -8.69 -17.93 2.80
N LEU A 224 -7.96 -18.45 3.79
CA LEU A 224 -6.50 -18.52 3.76
C LEU A 224 -6.00 -19.39 2.59
N GLY A 225 -6.66 -20.51 2.32
CA GLY A 225 -6.34 -21.36 1.18
C GLY A 225 -6.58 -20.68 -0.16
N ALA A 226 -7.70 -19.97 -0.32
CA ALA A 226 -7.97 -19.19 -1.53
C ALA A 226 -6.93 -18.08 -1.74
N VAL A 227 -6.56 -17.36 -0.68
CA VAL A 227 -5.50 -16.35 -0.73
C VAL A 227 -4.16 -16.97 -1.13
N ALA A 228 -3.77 -18.09 -0.51
CA ALA A 228 -2.53 -18.79 -0.85
C ALA A 228 -2.50 -19.24 -2.33
N LEU A 229 -3.62 -19.72 -2.85
CA LEU A 229 -3.76 -20.08 -4.26
C LEU A 229 -3.61 -18.88 -5.19
N VAL A 230 -4.20 -17.72 -4.84
CA VAL A 230 -4.05 -16.48 -5.61
C VAL A 230 -2.60 -16.01 -5.61
N VAL A 231 -1.92 -16.01 -4.46
CA VAL A 231 -0.48 -15.67 -4.36
C VAL A 231 0.35 -16.62 -5.22
N LEU A 232 0.08 -17.93 -5.16
CA LEU A 232 0.78 -18.94 -5.96
C LEU A 232 0.54 -18.74 -7.46
N ALA A 233 -0.68 -18.43 -7.88
CA ALA A 233 -1.01 -18.15 -9.27
C ALA A 233 -0.34 -16.88 -9.77
N LEU A 234 -0.29 -15.82 -8.95
CA LEU A 234 0.40 -14.58 -9.28
C LEU A 234 1.92 -14.76 -9.34
N SER A 235 2.50 -15.66 -8.53
CA SER A 235 3.94 -15.95 -8.60
C SER A 235 4.37 -16.54 -9.95
N ALA A 236 3.47 -17.23 -10.65
CA ALA A 236 3.73 -17.77 -11.99
C ALA A 236 3.87 -16.69 -13.08
N VAL A 237 3.32 -15.48 -12.84
CA VAL A 237 3.42 -14.31 -13.74
C VAL A 237 4.31 -13.22 -13.15
N ALA A 238 5.04 -13.52 -12.08
CA ALA A 238 5.94 -12.56 -11.44
C ALA A 238 7.02 -12.07 -12.42
N SER A 239 7.31 -10.78 -12.35
CA SER A 239 8.26 -10.09 -13.23
C SER A 239 9.55 -9.77 -12.49
N THR A 240 10.68 -9.95 -13.14
CA THR A 240 12.01 -9.51 -12.66
C THR A 240 12.40 -8.12 -13.18
N ARG A 241 11.49 -7.44 -13.87
CA ARG A 241 11.74 -6.10 -14.40
C ARG A 241 11.75 -5.07 -13.26
N PRO A 242 12.48 -3.94 -13.44
CA PRO A 242 12.49 -2.87 -12.44
C PRO A 242 11.07 -2.36 -12.16
N ASP A 243 10.82 -1.95 -10.93
CA ASP A 243 9.55 -1.35 -10.55
C ASP A 243 9.39 0.08 -11.15
N GLY A 244 8.22 0.69 -10.96
CA GLY A 244 7.93 2.00 -11.57
C GLY A 244 8.91 3.10 -11.12
N LEU A 245 9.40 3.09 -9.88
CA LEU A 245 10.39 4.06 -9.40
C LEU A 245 11.79 3.77 -9.98
N GLU A 246 12.23 2.51 -9.92
CA GLU A 246 13.52 2.08 -10.46
C GLU A 246 13.62 2.33 -11.96
N PHE A 247 12.50 2.07 -12.69
CA PHE A 247 12.42 2.35 -14.12
C PHE A 247 12.57 3.85 -14.42
N VAL A 248 11.87 4.71 -13.66
CA VAL A 248 12.00 6.17 -13.83
C VAL A 248 13.41 6.62 -13.48
N TRP A 249 14.01 6.08 -12.41
CA TRP A 249 15.35 6.44 -11.98
C TRP A 249 16.41 6.05 -13.01
N GLY A 250 16.44 4.80 -13.47
CA GLY A 250 17.44 4.32 -14.41
C GLY A 250 17.17 4.78 -15.85
N THR A 251 15.94 4.60 -16.35
CA THR A 251 15.64 4.79 -17.77
C THR A 251 15.28 6.24 -18.12
N VAL A 252 14.49 6.93 -17.27
CA VAL A 252 14.01 8.28 -17.58
C VAL A 252 14.99 9.36 -17.11
N LEU A 253 15.61 9.17 -15.93
CA LEU A 253 16.54 10.14 -15.35
C LEU A 253 18.01 9.82 -15.69
N GLY A 254 18.32 8.62 -16.17
CA GLY A 254 19.66 8.21 -16.61
C GLY A 254 20.66 7.99 -15.47
N TYR A 255 20.21 7.61 -14.29
CA TYR A 255 21.04 7.19 -13.17
C TYR A 255 21.24 5.66 -13.21
N GLU A 256 22.51 5.21 -13.08
CA GLU A 256 22.87 3.79 -12.91
C GLU A 256 22.93 3.38 -11.45
#